data_655b7d7f95b689b7cbc34869feddcd17
#
_entry.id   655b7d7f95b689b7cbc34869feddcd17
#
_cell.length_a   1.000
_cell.length_b   1.000
_cell.length_c   1.000
_cell.angle_alpha   90.00
_cell.angle_beta   90.00
_cell.angle_gamma   90.00
#
_symmetry.space_group_name_H-M   'P 1'
#
loop_
_entity.id
_entity.type
_entity.pdbx_description
1 polymer ?
#
loop_
_entity_poly.entity_id
_entity_poly.type
_entity_poly.pdbx_seq_one_letter_code
_entity_poly.pdbx_strand_id
1 'polypeptide(L)'
;MNLNLTHIISFCKGVFHGNSTEFTASHISIDSRSLQNGSNTLFFAIKGQNHDAHLYLEELIAKGVRYFVVEYIPEHLYEKANFIIVENSLKALQQTAIGYRKQFDFPFVGITGSNGKTIVKEWLNFLLSPNHLI
;
A
#
# COMPACT_ATOMS: atom_id res chain seq x y z
N MET A 1 -2.84 -10.29 -2.01
CA MET A 1 -1.71 -9.85 -1.15
C MET A 1 -2.14 -10.06 0.28
N ASN A 2 -1.30 -10.62 1.14
CA ASN A 2 -1.61 -10.75 2.58
C ASN A 2 -0.41 -10.17 3.36
N LEU A 3 -0.58 -8.98 3.89
CA LEU A 3 0.46 -8.26 4.61
C LEU A 3 -0.05 -7.92 6.01
N ASN A 4 0.50 -8.57 7.04
CA ASN A 4 0.09 -8.32 8.42
C ASN A 4 0.64 -7.00 8.95
N LEU A 5 -0.01 -6.47 9.99
CA LEU A 5 0.34 -5.18 10.58
C LEU A 5 1.79 -5.10 11.07
N THR A 6 2.30 -6.18 11.68
CA THR A 6 3.67 -6.23 12.19
C THR A 6 4.70 -6.05 11.07
N HIS A 7 4.50 -6.73 9.92
CA HIS A 7 5.35 -6.55 8.76
C HIS A 7 5.26 -5.13 8.19
N ILE A 8 4.05 -4.56 8.11
CA ILE A 8 3.85 -3.18 7.63
C ILE A 8 4.65 -2.20 8.49
N ILE A 9 4.48 -2.25 9.81
CA ILE A 9 5.20 -1.38 10.76
C ILE A 9 6.72 -1.53 10.60
N SER A 10 7.21 -2.78 10.51
CA SER A 10 8.63 -3.05 10.32
C SER A 10 9.17 -2.49 9.01
N PHE A 11 8.44 -2.65 7.90
CA PHE A 11 8.89 -2.20 6.59
C PHE A 11 8.89 -0.68 6.46
N CYS A 12 7.84 0.00 6.94
CA CYS A 12 7.76 1.46 6.86
C CYS A 12 8.48 2.17 8.01
N LYS A 13 8.97 1.43 9.02
CA LYS A 13 9.63 1.97 10.24
C LYS A 13 8.75 2.99 10.96
N GLY A 14 7.44 2.74 10.98
CA GLY A 14 6.47 3.63 11.59
C GLY A 14 6.21 3.31 13.05
N VAL A 15 5.56 4.25 13.73
CA VAL A 15 5.06 4.09 15.09
C VAL A 15 3.56 3.83 15.03
N PHE A 16 3.12 2.73 15.62
CA PHE A 16 1.71 2.37 15.64
C PHE A 16 0.95 3.14 16.71
N HIS A 17 -0.22 3.67 16.34
CA HIS A 17 -1.20 4.28 17.22
C HIS A 17 -2.58 3.70 16.89
N GLY A 18 -3.20 3.02 17.86
CA GLY A 18 -4.52 2.44 17.68
C GLY A 18 -4.82 1.32 18.67
N ASN A 19 -6.05 0.79 18.59
CA ASN A 19 -6.60 -0.16 19.55
C ASN A 19 -6.60 -1.62 19.08
N SER A 20 -6.30 -1.88 17.79
CA SER A 20 -6.31 -3.23 17.23
C SER A 20 -5.04 -3.53 16.47
N THR A 21 -4.32 -4.55 16.93
CA THR A 21 -3.09 -5.06 16.29
C THR A 21 -3.35 -6.24 15.34
N GLU A 22 -4.57 -6.78 15.33
CA GLU A 22 -4.97 -7.86 14.44
C GLU A 22 -5.47 -7.31 13.12
N PHE A 23 -4.56 -7.18 12.15
CA PHE A 23 -4.90 -6.72 10.82
C PHE A 23 -4.04 -7.38 9.76
N THR A 24 -4.69 -7.76 8.67
CA THR A 24 -4.01 -8.23 7.46
C THR A 24 -4.56 -7.46 6.27
N ALA A 25 -3.71 -6.67 5.63
CA ALA A 25 -4.06 -5.92 4.43
C ALA A 25 -4.17 -6.86 3.23
N SER A 26 -5.32 -6.89 2.60
CA SER A 26 -5.52 -7.51 1.28
C SER A 26 -5.37 -6.49 0.15
N HIS A 27 -5.61 -5.21 0.46
CA HIS A 27 -5.52 -4.10 -0.47
C HIS A 27 -4.66 -2.96 0.09
N ILE A 28 -3.88 -2.33 -0.79
CA ILE A 28 -3.20 -1.06 -0.51
C ILE A 28 -3.79 0.00 -1.44
N SER A 29 -4.10 1.16 -0.90
CA SER A 29 -4.63 2.29 -1.67
C SER A 29 -3.93 3.60 -1.31
N ILE A 30 -3.84 4.48 -2.31
CA ILE A 30 -3.37 5.86 -2.20
C ILE A 30 -4.38 6.86 -2.75
N ASP A 31 -5.48 6.37 -3.37
CA ASP A 31 -6.52 7.20 -3.98
C ASP A 31 -7.85 7.02 -3.24
N SER A 32 -8.31 8.09 -2.59
CA SER A 32 -9.57 8.12 -1.83
C SER A 32 -10.82 8.00 -2.72
N ARG A 33 -10.71 8.36 -4.00
CA ARG A 33 -11.83 8.40 -4.95
C ARG A 33 -12.20 7.03 -5.49
N SER A 34 -11.21 6.15 -5.65
CA SER A 34 -11.40 4.80 -6.20
C SER A 34 -11.91 3.78 -5.19
N LEU A 35 -11.88 4.12 -3.89
CA LEU A 35 -12.29 3.23 -2.81
C LEU A 35 -13.81 3.19 -2.66
N GLN A 36 -14.40 2.03 -2.97
CA GLN A 36 -15.83 1.74 -2.73
C GLN A 36 -16.07 1.00 -1.41
N ASN A 37 -15.12 0.17 -0.98
CA ASN A 37 -15.17 -0.58 0.28
C ASN A 37 -13.79 -0.58 0.93
N GLY A 38 -13.72 -0.08 2.17
CA GLY A 38 -12.48 0.08 2.92
C GLY A 38 -12.05 -1.14 3.76
N SER A 39 -12.85 -2.22 3.79
CA SER A 39 -12.51 -3.40 4.59
C SER A 39 -11.18 -4.02 4.13
N ASN A 40 -10.30 -4.34 5.09
CA ASN A 40 -8.97 -4.90 4.84
C ASN A 40 -8.05 -4.05 3.93
N THR A 41 -8.36 -2.75 3.81
CA THR A 41 -7.54 -1.79 3.08
C THR A 41 -6.59 -1.07 4.02
N LEU A 42 -5.31 -1.04 3.64
CA LEU A 42 -4.31 -0.13 4.20
C LEU A 42 -4.21 1.09 3.28
N PHE A 43 -4.53 2.26 3.80
CA PHE A 43 -4.45 3.50 3.03
C PHE A 43 -3.18 4.28 3.39
N PHE A 44 -2.42 4.66 2.37
CA PHE A 44 -1.28 5.57 2.54
C PHE A 44 -1.70 6.99 2.21
N ALA A 45 -1.71 7.86 3.22
CA ALA A 45 -2.02 9.28 3.05
C ALA A 45 -0.79 10.02 2.51
N ILE A 46 -0.64 10.03 1.18
CA ILE A 46 0.50 10.68 0.54
C ILE A 46 0.28 12.19 0.48
N LYS A 47 1.30 12.93 0.92
CA LYS A 47 1.37 14.37 0.79
C LYS A 47 2.26 14.73 -0.39
N GLY A 48 1.68 15.34 -1.41
CA GLY A 48 2.37 15.89 -2.57
C GLY A 48 2.47 17.42 -2.50
N GLN A 49 3.03 18.04 -3.54
CA GLN A 49 3.18 19.50 -3.60
C GLN A 49 1.81 20.24 -3.66
N ASN A 50 0.84 19.67 -4.37
CA ASN A 50 -0.48 20.29 -4.62
C ASN A 50 -1.65 19.48 -4.03
N HIS A 51 -1.37 18.39 -3.33
CA HIS A 51 -2.40 17.49 -2.83
C HIS A 51 -1.95 16.85 -1.51
N ASP A 52 -2.82 16.91 -0.51
CA ASP A 52 -2.59 16.26 0.78
C ASP A 52 -3.73 15.26 1.06
N ALA A 53 -3.41 13.97 1.01
CA ALA A 53 -4.40 12.92 1.23
C ALA A 53 -4.87 12.82 2.69
N HIS A 54 -4.19 13.47 3.65
CA HIS A 54 -4.64 13.54 5.05
C HIS A 54 -5.99 14.27 5.19
N LEU A 55 -6.34 15.16 4.26
CA LEU A 55 -7.62 15.87 4.26
C LEU A 55 -8.83 14.94 4.03
N TYR A 56 -8.62 13.74 3.51
CA TYR A 56 -9.68 12.77 3.17
C TYR A 56 -9.82 11.63 4.18
N LEU A 57 -9.04 11.64 5.27
CA LEU A 57 -9.05 10.55 6.25
C LEU A 57 -10.45 10.32 6.85
N GLU A 58 -11.17 11.37 7.17
CA GLU A 58 -12.52 11.26 7.75
C GLU A 58 -13.53 10.62 6.78
N GLU A 59 -13.49 11.02 5.50
CA GLU A 59 -14.29 10.41 4.45
C GLU A 59 -13.95 8.92 4.26
N LEU A 60 -12.67 8.58 4.30
CA LEU A 60 -12.20 7.20 4.18
C LEU A 60 -12.62 6.33 5.37
N ILE A 61 -12.59 6.88 6.58
CA ILE A 61 -13.12 6.22 7.78
C ILE A 61 -14.62 5.94 7.63
N ALA A 62 -15.38 6.90 7.09
CA ALA A 62 -16.81 6.69 6.79
C ALA A 62 -17.04 5.60 5.72
N LYS A 63 -16.14 5.45 4.75
CA LYS A 63 -16.13 4.36 3.77
C LYS A 63 -15.62 3.01 4.31
N GLY A 64 -15.30 2.92 5.61
CA GLY A 64 -14.92 1.68 6.27
C GLY A 64 -13.42 1.39 6.32
N VAL A 65 -12.55 2.30 5.87
CA VAL A 65 -11.11 2.16 6.08
C VAL A 65 -10.79 2.31 7.56
N ARG A 66 -9.97 1.42 8.11
CA ARG A 66 -9.62 1.39 9.54
C ARG A 66 -8.12 1.46 9.80
N TYR A 67 -7.28 1.34 8.77
CA TYR A 67 -5.83 1.35 8.92
C TYR A 67 -5.19 2.31 7.92
N PHE A 68 -4.36 3.22 8.44
CA PHE A 68 -3.76 4.31 7.70
C PHE A 68 -2.26 4.40 7.96
N VAL A 69 -1.48 4.72 6.93
CA VAL A 69 -0.10 5.19 7.07
C VAL A 69 -0.12 6.69 6.81
N VAL A 70 0.32 7.47 7.80
CA VAL A 70 0.16 8.93 7.84
C VAL A 70 1.44 9.62 8.32
N GLU A 71 1.64 10.88 7.97
CA GLU A 71 2.71 11.72 8.52
C GLU A 71 2.29 12.41 9.83
N TYR A 72 0.98 12.65 9.97
CA TYR A 72 0.37 13.18 11.20
C TYR A 72 -1.08 12.69 11.33
N ILE A 73 -1.60 12.70 12.55
CA ILE A 73 -2.99 12.37 12.83
C ILE A 73 -3.73 13.65 13.22
N PRO A 74 -4.82 14.04 12.54
CA PRO A 74 -5.71 15.10 13.01
C PRO A 74 -6.30 14.73 14.38
N GLU A 75 -6.29 15.65 15.36
CA GLU A 75 -6.68 15.37 16.75
C GLU A 75 -8.04 14.68 16.88
N HIS A 76 -9.03 15.11 16.10
CA HIS A 76 -10.39 14.57 16.13
C HIS A 76 -10.53 13.15 15.56
N LEU A 77 -9.45 12.58 14.98
CA LEU A 77 -9.43 11.23 14.41
C LEU A 77 -8.64 10.22 15.25
N TYR A 78 -7.97 10.65 16.33
CA TYR A 78 -7.07 9.80 17.12
C TYR A 78 -7.67 8.46 17.55
N GLU A 79 -8.95 8.43 17.93
CA GLU A 79 -9.65 7.23 18.41
C GLU A 79 -10.55 6.58 17.35
N LYS A 80 -10.67 7.18 16.15
CA LYS A 80 -11.62 6.70 15.12
C LYS A 80 -11.06 5.60 14.24
N ALA A 81 -9.73 5.43 14.20
CA ALA A 81 -9.05 4.46 13.35
C ALA A 81 -7.68 4.08 13.92
N ASN A 82 -6.97 3.18 13.22
CA ASN A 82 -5.62 2.77 13.56
C ASN A 82 -4.64 3.43 12.60
N PHE A 83 -3.57 3.99 13.13
CA PHE A 83 -2.60 4.77 12.36
C PHE A 83 -1.19 4.22 12.53
N ILE A 84 -0.42 4.25 11.47
CA ILE A 84 1.03 4.05 11.47
C ILE A 84 1.66 5.38 11.10
N ILE A 85 2.27 6.03 12.07
CA ILE A 85 2.88 7.35 11.91
C ILE A 85 4.27 7.14 11.34
N VAL A 86 4.57 7.82 10.24
CA VAL A 86 5.85 7.76 9.52
C VAL A 86 6.37 9.17 9.23
N GLU A 87 7.67 9.30 9.02
CA GLU A 87 8.28 10.58 8.63
C GLU A 87 7.86 11.06 7.24
N ASN A 88 7.69 10.11 6.30
CA ASN A 88 7.28 10.39 4.92
C ASN A 88 6.47 9.22 4.36
N SER A 89 5.23 9.47 4.02
CA SER A 89 4.27 8.45 3.59
C SER A 89 4.60 7.82 2.24
N LEU A 90 5.16 8.60 1.30
CA LEU A 90 5.61 8.06 0.00
C LEU A 90 6.80 7.12 0.18
N LYS A 91 7.78 7.52 0.98
CA LYS A 91 8.93 6.68 1.30
C LYS A 91 8.51 5.40 2.04
N ALA A 92 7.55 5.50 2.96
CA ALA A 92 6.99 4.36 3.67
C ALA A 92 6.30 3.38 2.71
N LEU A 93 5.54 3.86 1.73
CA LEU A 93 4.95 3.03 0.68
C LEU A 93 6.02 2.29 -0.12
N GLN A 94 7.08 2.97 -0.54
CA GLN A 94 8.20 2.37 -1.27
C GLN A 94 8.91 1.29 -0.43
N GLN A 95 9.17 1.56 0.85
CA GLN A 95 9.79 0.60 1.77
C GLN A 95 8.89 -0.63 2.01
N THR A 96 7.59 -0.41 2.12
CA THR A 96 6.61 -1.51 2.22
C THR A 96 6.63 -2.39 0.97
N ALA A 97 6.68 -1.79 -0.22
CA ALA A 97 6.80 -2.53 -1.48
C ALA A 97 8.11 -3.34 -1.56
N ILE A 98 9.23 -2.74 -1.16
CA ILE A 98 10.55 -3.41 -1.10
C ILE A 98 10.50 -4.58 -0.11
N GLY A 99 9.97 -4.37 1.09
CA GLY A 99 9.86 -5.40 2.12
C GLY A 99 8.96 -6.55 1.68
N TYR A 100 7.82 -6.23 1.06
CA TYR A 100 6.92 -7.24 0.50
C TYR A 100 7.58 -8.04 -0.62
N ARG A 101 8.26 -7.37 -1.56
CA ARG A 101 8.98 -8.02 -2.67
C ARG A 101 10.02 -9.02 -2.19
N LYS A 102 10.74 -8.71 -1.11
CA LYS A 102 11.79 -9.58 -0.53
C LYS A 102 11.26 -10.88 0.07
N GLN A 103 9.96 -11.03 0.26
CA GLN A 103 9.35 -12.27 0.74
C GLN A 103 9.25 -13.33 -0.37
N PHE A 104 9.53 -12.98 -1.62
CA PHE A 104 9.41 -13.85 -2.77
C PHE A 104 10.77 -14.08 -3.43
N ASP A 105 11.11 -15.34 -3.61
CA ASP A 105 12.36 -15.79 -4.24
C ASP A 105 12.11 -16.28 -5.68
N PHE A 106 11.37 -15.49 -6.47
CA PHE A 106 11.19 -15.78 -7.89
C PHE A 106 11.76 -14.64 -8.74
N PRO A 107 12.25 -14.94 -9.97
CA PRO A 107 12.82 -13.96 -10.85
C PRO A 107 11.76 -12.95 -11.32
N PHE A 108 12.18 -11.70 -11.44
CA PHE A 108 11.37 -10.62 -12.03
C PHE A 108 12.01 -10.16 -13.34
N VAL A 109 11.20 -10.06 -14.38
CA VAL A 109 11.62 -9.51 -15.65
C VAL A 109 10.94 -8.16 -15.86
N GLY A 110 11.72 -7.08 -15.85
CA GLY A 110 11.27 -5.73 -16.14
C GLY A 110 11.38 -5.41 -17.63
N ILE A 111 10.29 -4.95 -18.25
CA ILE A 111 10.26 -4.55 -19.64
C ILE A 111 10.08 -3.03 -19.72
N THR A 112 11.04 -2.34 -20.29
CA THR A 112 11.00 -0.89 -20.51
C THR A 112 11.15 -0.55 -22.00
N GLY A 113 10.72 0.64 -22.40
CA GLY A 113 10.81 1.13 -23.77
C GLY A 113 9.63 1.99 -24.18
N SER A 114 9.78 2.79 -25.22
CA SER A 114 8.70 3.62 -25.77
C SER A 114 7.63 2.80 -26.49
N ASN A 115 8.04 1.75 -27.22
CA ASN A 115 7.16 0.88 -28.00
C ASN A 115 7.40 -0.61 -27.69
N GLY A 116 6.44 -1.46 -28.02
CA GLY A 116 6.58 -2.92 -28.01
C GLY A 116 6.52 -3.60 -26.64
N LYS A 117 6.39 -2.89 -25.50
CA LYS A 117 6.35 -3.48 -24.15
C LYS A 117 5.28 -4.60 -24.02
N THR A 118 4.09 -4.35 -24.50
CA THR A 118 2.98 -5.31 -24.45
C THR A 118 3.29 -6.56 -25.29
N ILE A 119 3.83 -6.37 -26.49
CA ILE A 119 4.19 -7.49 -27.39
C ILE A 119 5.27 -8.35 -26.75
N VAL A 120 6.33 -7.73 -26.20
CA VAL A 120 7.41 -8.47 -25.51
C VAL A 120 6.87 -9.22 -24.28
N LYS A 121 5.97 -8.60 -23.52
CA LYS A 121 5.30 -9.26 -22.37
C LYS A 121 4.53 -10.51 -22.83
N GLU A 122 3.73 -10.41 -23.88
CA GLU A 122 2.96 -11.54 -24.42
C GLU A 122 3.86 -12.67 -24.95
N TRP A 123 4.96 -12.32 -25.64
CA TRP A 123 5.92 -13.31 -26.10
C TRP A 123 6.63 -14.01 -24.96
N LEU A 124 7.05 -13.28 -23.93
CA LEU A 124 7.66 -13.89 -22.73
C LEU A 124 6.66 -14.81 -22.03
N ASN A 125 5.41 -14.39 -21.89
CA ASN A 125 4.35 -15.22 -21.33
C ASN A 125 4.18 -16.52 -22.14
N PHE A 126 4.08 -16.42 -23.45
CA PHE A 126 3.95 -17.59 -24.34
C PHE A 126 5.13 -18.56 -24.24
N LEU A 127 6.35 -18.03 -24.18
CA LEU A 127 7.58 -18.84 -24.15
C LEU A 127 7.81 -19.50 -22.77
N LEU A 128 7.42 -18.84 -21.67
CA LEU A 128 7.73 -19.29 -20.32
C LEU A 128 6.60 -20.08 -19.66
N SER A 129 5.34 -19.79 -20.01
CA SER A 129 4.17 -20.44 -19.39
C SER A 129 4.13 -21.98 -19.47
N PRO A 130 4.70 -22.67 -20.49
CA PRO A 130 4.75 -24.14 -20.48
C PRO A 130 5.53 -24.75 -19.31
N ASN A 131 6.50 -24.00 -18.75
CA ASN A 131 7.40 -24.47 -17.70
C ASN A 131 7.34 -23.66 -16.41
N HIS A 132 6.60 -22.54 -16.39
CA HIS A 132 6.53 -21.62 -15.25
C HIS A 132 5.10 -21.11 -15.06
N LEU A 133 4.72 -20.92 -13.80
CA LEU A 133 3.54 -20.14 -13.43
C LEU A 133 3.88 -18.65 -13.60
N ILE A 134 3.22 -17.96 -14.49
CA ILE A 134 3.47 -16.54 -14.82
C ILE A 134 2.23 -15.71 -14.49
#